data_188da4b9fb5a21e928ea6ad4f1c3ad39
#
_entry.id   188da4b9fb5a21e928ea6ad4f1c3ad39
#
_cell.length_a   1.000
_cell.length_b   1.000
_cell.length_c   1.000
_cell.angle_alpha   90.00
_cell.angle_beta   90.00
_cell.angle_gamma   90.00
#
_symmetry.space_group_name_H-M   'P 1'
#
loop_
_entity.id
_entity.type
_entity.pdbx_description
1 polymer ?
#
loop_
_entity_poly.entity_id
_entity_poly.type
_entity_poly.pdbx_seq_one_letter_code
_entity_poly.pdbx_strand_id
1 'polypeptide(L)'
;GDFGSALPVESTDEIGILTGTFNEMAGVLQSTLAAVENERNKLDTLFLHMTDGVVAFSHDGKLIHCNPAANDMLQRPVGPECTYEELFGGLYPFGEMLALQRPGFAEGELEAGDKTLEVYLAPFSDRERGGVLIVLHDVTEQHRNEERRKEFVANVSHELRTPLTNVRTYAETLRDAEGDIPLSTANGFLDIIITETDRMTHIVQDLLTLSRLDRGDAELVLSRFPFAEAIRSVVRSSALNAQQRGHELTCADLGHLPLIVGDRSRLEQVMMNILGNAIKYTPDGGHIRVSAGCGEDDTVWMEVWDDGIGIPEKDKERIFDRFYRVDKARSRESGGTGLGLSIAREIVQRHHGVIALAPHEGPGTTIRMTLPIAQGRSRQTEG
;
A
#
# COMPACT_ATOMS: atom_id res chain seq x y z
N GLY A 1 51.07 -6.68 -21.07
CA GLY A 1 52.10 -6.10 -21.86
C GLY A 1 51.68 -4.73 -22.36
N ASP A 2 52.55 -3.76 -22.36
CA ASP A 2 52.26 -2.45 -22.92
C ASP A 2 52.37 -2.51 -24.45
N PHE A 3 51.21 -2.56 -25.11
CA PHE A 3 51.10 -2.55 -26.56
C PHE A 3 50.94 -1.09 -27.13
N GLY A 4 51.04 -0.09 -26.28
CA GLY A 4 50.84 1.32 -26.64
C GLY A 4 52.00 2.02 -27.30
N SER A 5 53.20 1.45 -27.24
CA SER A 5 54.40 2.04 -27.85
C SER A 5 54.68 1.43 -29.23
N ALA A 6 54.46 2.23 -30.30
CA ALA A 6 54.83 1.81 -31.64
C ALA A 6 56.36 1.82 -31.80
N LEU A 7 56.92 0.74 -32.41
CA LEU A 7 58.32 0.70 -32.76
C LEU A 7 58.62 1.65 -33.92
N PRO A 8 59.68 2.46 -33.86
CA PRO A 8 60.02 3.36 -34.97
C PRO A 8 60.37 2.52 -36.21
N VAL A 9 59.76 2.84 -37.37
CA VAL A 9 60.08 2.25 -38.66
C VAL A 9 61.21 3.08 -39.28
N GLU A 10 62.45 2.60 -39.12
CA GLU A 10 63.66 3.35 -39.56
C GLU A 10 64.17 2.87 -40.93
N SER A 11 63.63 1.84 -41.49
CA SER A 11 64.08 1.26 -42.78
C SER A 11 62.91 0.93 -43.70
N THR A 12 63.12 0.91 -45.00
CA THR A 12 62.17 0.53 -46.03
C THR A 12 62.43 -0.92 -46.57
N ASP A 13 63.35 -1.64 -45.94
CA ASP A 13 63.67 -3.05 -46.24
C ASP A 13 62.73 -4.01 -45.53
N GLU A 14 63.04 -5.30 -45.56
CA GLU A 14 62.27 -6.36 -44.94
C GLU A 14 62.04 -6.14 -43.45
N ILE A 15 62.98 -5.45 -42.74
CA ILE A 15 62.90 -5.13 -41.35
C ILE A 15 61.86 -3.99 -41.11
N GLY A 16 61.82 -3.01 -41.99
CA GLY A 16 60.84 -1.94 -41.93
C GLY A 16 59.42 -2.43 -42.17
N ILE A 17 59.23 -3.37 -43.13
CA ILE A 17 57.96 -4.03 -43.40
C ILE A 17 57.54 -4.86 -42.18
N LEU A 18 58.44 -5.61 -41.57
CA LEU A 18 58.17 -6.43 -40.37
C LEU A 18 57.76 -5.54 -39.19
N THR A 19 58.48 -4.45 -38.97
CA THR A 19 58.16 -3.46 -37.90
C THR A 19 56.81 -2.84 -38.13
N GLY A 20 56.44 -2.47 -39.37
CA GLY A 20 55.14 -1.93 -39.72
C GLY A 20 54.01 -2.94 -39.44
N THR A 21 54.17 -4.19 -39.86
CA THR A 21 53.19 -5.26 -39.60
C THR A 21 53.04 -5.60 -38.12
N PHE A 22 54.14 -5.56 -37.36
CA PHE A 22 54.11 -5.72 -35.90
C PHE A 22 53.34 -4.60 -35.24
N ASN A 23 53.57 -3.32 -35.61
CA ASN A 23 52.82 -2.20 -35.07
C ASN A 23 51.33 -2.26 -35.37
N GLU A 24 50.99 -2.69 -36.61
CA GLU A 24 49.58 -2.89 -37.00
C GLU A 24 48.92 -4.00 -36.15
N MET A 25 49.60 -5.12 -35.99
CA MET A 25 49.10 -6.24 -35.15
C MET A 25 48.98 -5.81 -33.67
N ALA A 26 49.96 -5.07 -33.14
CA ALA A 26 49.89 -4.55 -31.78
C ALA A 26 48.73 -3.57 -31.62
N GLY A 27 48.45 -2.69 -32.60
CA GLY A 27 47.29 -1.81 -32.60
C GLY A 27 45.95 -2.52 -32.63
N VAL A 28 45.81 -3.58 -33.46
CA VAL A 28 44.62 -4.40 -33.52
C VAL A 28 44.39 -5.14 -32.19
N LEU A 29 45.45 -5.69 -31.59
CA LEU A 29 45.36 -6.39 -30.32
C LEU A 29 44.95 -5.44 -29.21
N GLN A 30 45.54 -4.25 -29.15
CA GLN A 30 45.18 -3.20 -28.16
C GLN A 30 43.73 -2.76 -28.28
N SER A 31 43.26 -2.51 -29.52
CA SER A 31 41.86 -2.12 -29.74
C SER A 31 40.88 -3.24 -29.37
N THR A 32 41.23 -4.48 -29.64
CA THR A 32 40.41 -5.64 -29.27
C THR A 32 40.34 -5.83 -27.76
N LEU A 33 41.50 -5.71 -27.06
CA LEU A 33 41.52 -5.79 -25.60
C LEU A 33 40.71 -4.66 -24.97
N ALA A 34 40.85 -3.44 -25.46
CA ALA A 34 40.07 -2.28 -24.98
C ALA A 34 38.56 -2.47 -25.22
N ALA A 35 38.17 -3.05 -26.37
CA ALA A 35 36.79 -3.36 -26.67
C ALA A 35 36.22 -4.44 -25.70
N VAL A 36 36.98 -5.50 -25.42
CA VAL A 36 36.58 -6.56 -24.48
C VAL A 36 36.48 -6.00 -23.04
N GLU A 37 37.46 -5.19 -22.62
CA GLU A 37 37.39 -4.53 -21.29
C GLU A 37 36.19 -3.61 -21.17
N ASN A 38 35.90 -2.82 -22.19
CA ASN A 38 34.74 -1.92 -22.19
C ASN A 38 33.42 -2.70 -22.13
N GLU A 39 33.29 -3.79 -22.89
CA GLU A 39 32.10 -4.65 -22.85
C GLU A 39 31.94 -5.32 -21.48
N ARG A 40 33.04 -5.81 -20.90
CA ARG A 40 33.04 -6.37 -19.54
C ARG A 40 32.61 -5.33 -18.52
N ASN A 41 33.19 -4.13 -18.52
CA ASN A 41 32.84 -3.06 -17.60
C ASN A 41 31.35 -2.66 -17.71
N LYS A 42 30.83 -2.68 -18.94
CA LYS A 42 29.40 -2.42 -19.20
C LYS A 42 28.51 -3.52 -18.59
N LEU A 43 28.88 -4.78 -18.76
CA LEU A 43 28.17 -5.90 -18.15
C LEU A 43 28.24 -5.87 -16.63
N ASP A 44 29.42 -5.57 -16.06
CA ASP A 44 29.62 -5.44 -14.62
C ASP A 44 28.75 -4.29 -14.05
N THR A 45 28.67 -3.16 -14.76
CA THR A 45 27.81 -2.04 -14.36
C THR A 45 26.34 -2.43 -14.40
N LEU A 46 25.87 -3.10 -15.45
CA LEU A 46 24.48 -3.60 -15.51
C LEU A 46 24.17 -4.55 -14.36
N PHE A 47 25.06 -5.50 -14.09
CA PHE A 47 24.91 -6.49 -13.03
C PHE A 47 24.83 -5.83 -11.62
N LEU A 48 25.61 -4.79 -11.37
CA LEU A 48 25.63 -4.06 -10.10
C LEU A 48 24.38 -3.21 -9.89
N HIS A 49 23.75 -2.72 -10.95
CA HIS A 49 22.59 -1.81 -10.87
C HIS A 49 21.27 -2.49 -11.22
N MET A 50 21.24 -3.81 -11.41
CA MET A 50 19.99 -4.56 -11.58
C MET A 50 19.18 -4.50 -10.30
N THR A 51 17.86 -4.31 -10.46
CA THR A 51 16.90 -4.34 -9.34
C THR A 51 16.61 -5.77 -8.90
N ASP A 52 16.74 -6.75 -9.80
CA ASP A 52 16.58 -8.15 -9.49
C ASP A 52 17.87 -8.73 -8.88
N GLY A 53 17.71 -9.61 -7.92
CA GLY A 53 18.81 -10.36 -7.35
C GLY A 53 19.31 -11.43 -8.33
N VAL A 54 20.62 -11.50 -8.53
CA VAL A 54 21.23 -12.51 -9.40
C VAL A 54 22.32 -13.24 -8.65
N VAL A 55 22.21 -14.57 -8.60
CA VAL A 55 23.17 -15.46 -7.98
C VAL A 55 23.56 -16.56 -8.95
N ALA A 56 24.84 -16.86 -9.09
CA ALA A 56 25.34 -17.91 -9.95
C ALA A 56 26.22 -18.89 -9.16
N PHE A 57 25.94 -20.18 -9.35
CA PHE A 57 26.72 -21.28 -8.75
C PHE A 57 27.40 -22.12 -9.81
N SER A 58 28.62 -22.59 -9.50
CA SER A 58 29.36 -23.53 -10.33
C SER A 58 28.71 -24.91 -10.33
N HIS A 59 29.17 -25.80 -11.19
CA HIS A 59 28.77 -27.22 -11.22
C HIS A 59 28.97 -27.95 -9.88
N ASP A 60 29.89 -27.48 -9.06
CA ASP A 60 30.19 -28.01 -7.71
C ASP A 60 29.33 -27.35 -6.62
N GLY A 61 28.35 -26.53 -6.98
CA GLY A 61 27.46 -25.82 -6.04
C GLY A 61 28.11 -24.66 -5.28
N LYS A 62 29.31 -24.19 -5.72
CA LYS A 62 30.00 -23.05 -5.11
C LYS A 62 29.58 -21.75 -5.77
N LEU A 63 29.51 -20.68 -4.99
CA LEU A 63 29.17 -19.35 -5.45
C LEU A 63 30.20 -18.84 -6.49
N ILE A 64 29.72 -18.40 -7.65
CA ILE A 64 30.51 -17.72 -8.67
C ILE A 64 30.29 -16.20 -8.61
N HIS A 65 29.03 -15.78 -8.62
CA HIS A 65 28.63 -14.39 -8.63
C HIS A 65 27.39 -14.17 -7.77
N CYS A 66 27.32 -13.00 -7.12
CA CYS A 66 26.16 -12.50 -6.41
C CYS A 66 26.15 -10.98 -6.54
N ASN A 67 25.04 -10.40 -7.01
CA ASN A 67 24.93 -8.94 -7.08
C ASN A 67 24.42 -8.35 -5.74
N PRO A 68 24.58 -7.04 -5.53
CA PRO A 68 24.12 -6.39 -4.30
C PRO A 68 22.63 -6.59 -4.02
N ALA A 69 21.78 -6.54 -5.06
CA ALA A 69 20.33 -6.73 -4.92
C ALA A 69 19.98 -8.11 -4.32
N ALA A 70 20.72 -9.17 -4.69
CA ALA A 70 20.50 -10.50 -4.11
C ALA A 70 20.82 -10.55 -2.62
N ASN A 71 21.89 -9.86 -2.16
CA ASN A 71 22.20 -9.76 -0.74
C ASN A 71 21.09 -9.04 0.06
N ASP A 72 20.57 -7.95 -0.50
CA ASP A 72 19.51 -7.16 0.13
C ASP A 72 18.18 -7.94 0.15
N MET A 73 17.89 -8.71 -0.90
CA MET A 73 16.69 -9.53 -0.98
C MET A 73 16.74 -10.72 -0.04
N LEU A 74 17.86 -11.42 0.03
CA LEU A 74 18.04 -12.57 0.93
C LEU A 74 18.24 -12.17 2.40
N GLN A 75 18.36 -10.88 2.68
CA GLN A 75 18.56 -10.31 4.03
C GLN A 75 19.74 -10.96 4.79
N ARG A 76 20.72 -11.46 4.05
CA ARG A 76 21.95 -12.03 4.60
C ARG A 76 23.10 -11.81 3.61
N PRO A 77 24.33 -11.65 4.09
CA PRO A 77 25.49 -11.58 3.23
C PRO A 77 25.73 -12.95 2.56
N VAL A 78 25.75 -12.96 1.23
CA VAL A 78 26.09 -14.14 0.44
C VAL A 78 27.57 -14.04 0.07
N GLY A 79 28.42 -14.77 0.78
CA GLY A 79 29.86 -14.79 0.60
C GLY A 79 30.36 -16.04 -0.15
N PRO A 80 31.66 -16.08 -0.48
CA PRO A 80 32.26 -17.20 -1.23
C PRO A 80 32.11 -18.58 -0.58
N GLU A 81 31.88 -18.61 0.71
CA GLU A 81 31.68 -19.85 1.50
C GLU A 81 30.25 -20.39 1.37
N CYS A 82 29.29 -19.60 0.85
CA CYS A 82 27.91 -20.03 0.71
C CYS A 82 27.76 -21.03 -0.45
N THR A 83 26.99 -22.09 -0.18
CA THR A 83 26.69 -23.12 -1.16
C THR A 83 25.26 -23.02 -1.67
N TYR A 84 24.99 -23.61 -2.82
CA TYR A 84 23.65 -23.70 -3.37
C TYR A 84 22.67 -24.37 -2.42
N GLU A 85 23.06 -25.49 -1.79
CA GLU A 85 22.23 -26.28 -0.88
C GLU A 85 21.79 -25.48 0.36
N GLU A 86 22.67 -24.62 0.87
CA GLU A 86 22.34 -23.76 2.03
C GLU A 86 21.35 -22.65 1.69
N LEU A 87 21.35 -22.17 0.45
CA LEU A 87 20.53 -21.03 0.04
C LEU A 87 19.22 -21.46 -0.63
N PHE A 88 19.28 -22.47 -1.48
CA PHE A 88 18.20 -22.86 -2.38
C PHE A 88 17.90 -24.35 -2.40
N GLY A 89 18.66 -25.20 -1.70
CA GLY A 89 18.47 -26.65 -1.65
C GLY A 89 17.10 -27.06 -1.10
N GLY A 90 16.49 -26.23 -0.26
CA GLY A 90 15.12 -26.43 0.23
C GLY A 90 14.02 -26.19 -0.81
N LEU A 91 14.30 -25.43 -1.88
CA LEU A 91 13.40 -25.21 -3.00
C LEU A 91 13.52 -26.32 -4.04
N TYR A 92 14.74 -26.56 -4.53
CA TYR A 92 15.04 -27.56 -5.51
C TYR A 92 16.41 -28.18 -5.27
N PRO A 93 16.54 -29.53 -5.29
CA PRO A 93 17.82 -30.20 -5.18
C PRO A 93 18.76 -29.81 -6.33
N PHE A 94 20.02 -29.51 -6.02
CA PHE A 94 21.00 -29.05 -7.01
C PHE A 94 21.16 -29.99 -8.21
N GLY A 95 21.15 -31.31 -7.95
CA GLY A 95 21.26 -32.31 -9.02
C GLY A 95 20.12 -32.29 -10.01
N GLU A 96 18.89 -31.95 -9.58
CA GLU A 96 17.74 -31.83 -10.46
C GLU A 96 17.87 -30.61 -11.35
N MET A 97 18.40 -29.49 -10.83
CA MET A 97 18.62 -28.27 -11.60
C MET A 97 19.64 -28.46 -12.71
N LEU A 98 20.72 -29.20 -12.44
CA LEU A 98 21.73 -29.53 -13.45
C LEU A 98 21.22 -30.49 -14.52
N ALA A 99 20.22 -31.32 -14.19
CA ALA A 99 19.61 -32.27 -15.11
C ALA A 99 18.55 -31.68 -16.06
N LEU A 100 18.09 -30.44 -15.78
CA LEU A 100 17.12 -29.77 -16.64
C LEU A 100 17.63 -29.56 -18.05
N GLN A 101 16.82 -30.01 -19.02
CA GLN A 101 17.13 -29.80 -20.45
C GLN A 101 16.82 -28.35 -20.84
N ARG A 102 17.74 -27.71 -21.54
CA ARG A 102 17.54 -26.35 -22.07
C ARG A 102 16.49 -26.34 -23.20
N PRO A 103 15.66 -25.30 -23.21
CA PRO A 103 15.61 -24.05 -22.43
C PRO A 103 14.78 -24.14 -21.12
N GLY A 104 14.85 -25.23 -20.36
CA GLY A 104 14.12 -25.43 -19.12
C GLY A 104 14.62 -24.52 -18.00
N PHE A 105 13.69 -24.06 -17.15
CA PHE A 105 13.93 -23.38 -15.89
C PHE A 105 12.95 -23.92 -14.85
N ALA A 106 13.26 -23.76 -13.58
CA ALA A 106 12.36 -24.01 -12.48
C ALA A 106 11.98 -22.65 -11.84
N GLU A 107 10.77 -22.57 -11.32
CA GLU A 107 10.27 -21.40 -10.60
C GLU A 107 9.77 -21.82 -9.22
N GLY A 108 9.96 -20.97 -8.22
CA GLY A 108 9.50 -21.20 -6.87
C GLY A 108 9.42 -19.92 -6.08
N GLU A 109 8.87 -20.02 -4.88
CA GLU A 109 8.77 -18.91 -3.94
C GLU A 109 9.69 -19.17 -2.75
N LEU A 110 10.38 -18.11 -2.28
CA LEU A 110 11.25 -18.14 -1.12
C LEU A 110 10.87 -17.00 -0.16
N GLU A 111 10.57 -17.34 1.07
CA GLU A 111 10.43 -16.36 2.15
C GLU A 111 11.80 -16.05 2.75
N ALA A 112 12.22 -14.79 2.70
CA ALA A 112 13.48 -14.31 3.25
C ALA A 112 13.19 -13.14 4.23
N GLY A 113 13.07 -13.46 5.52
CA GLY A 113 12.70 -12.49 6.54
C GLY A 113 11.29 -11.93 6.34
N ASP A 114 11.18 -10.64 6.01
CA ASP A 114 9.91 -9.96 5.71
C ASP A 114 9.60 -9.84 4.20
N LYS A 115 10.45 -10.45 3.36
CA LYS A 115 10.34 -10.44 1.90
C LYS A 115 9.84 -11.76 1.35
N THR A 116 8.99 -11.68 0.34
CA THR A 116 8.57 -12.79 -0.51
C THR A 116 9.26 -12.65 -1.86
N LEU A 117 10.08 -13.64 -2.20
CA LEU A 117 10.89 -13.64 -3.43
C LEU A 117 10.37 -14.69 -4.39
N GLU A 118 10.14 -14.31 -5.62
CA GLU A 118 9.95 -15.23 -6.72
C GLU A 118 11.32 -15.60 -7.27
N VAL A 119 11.60 -16.92 -7.36
CA VAL A 119 12.93 -17.47 -7.66
C VAL A 119 12.88 -18.23 -8.96
N TYR A 120 13.68 -17.80 -9.93
CA TYR A 120 13.87 -18.50 -11.21
C TYR A 120 15.24 -19.14 -11.24
N LEU A 121 15.27 -20.46 -11.47
CA LEU A 121 16.51 -21.24 -11.49
C LEU A 121 16.69 -21.83 -12.90
N ALA A 122 17.80 -21.54 -13.55
CA ALA A 122 18.11 -22.05 -14.86
C ALA A 122 19.54 -22.61 -14.94
N PRO A 123 19.74 -23.80 -15.55
CA PRO A 123 21.09 -24.29 -15.78
C PRO A 123 21.76 -23.48 -16.88
N PHE A 124 22.99 -23.05 -16.64
CA PHE A 124 23.86 -22.52 -17.70
C PHE A 124 25.01 -23.48 -17.95
N SER A 125 25.45 -23.55 -19.17
CA SER A 125 26.64 -24.34 -19.54
C SER A 125 27.54 -23.47 -20.41
N ASP A 126 28.74 -23.25 -19.95
CA ASP A 126 29.84 -22.97 -20.83
C ASP A 126 30.49 -24.32 -21.20
N ARG A 127 31.10 -24.48 -22.39
CA ARG A 127 31.51 -25.78 -23.00
C ARG A 127 32.31 -26.70 -22.05
N GLU A 128 32.81 -26.21 -20.92
CA GLU A 128 33.58 -26.96 -19.93
C GLU A 128 33.15 -26.71 -18.46
N ARG A 129 32.31 -25.74 -18.17
CA ARG A 129 31.95 -25.35 -16.80
C ARG A 129 30.50 -24.94 -16.70
N GLY A 130 29.61 -25.91 -16.50
CA GLY A 130 28.19 -25.65 -16.25
C GLY A 130 27.93 -25.16 -14.83
N GLY A 131 26.71 -24.69 -14.56
CA GLY A 131 26.26 -24.25 -13.28
C GLY A 131 24.77 -23.90 -13.26
N VAL A 132 24.30 -23.28 -12.20
CA VAL A 132 22.92 -22.79 -12.06
C VAL A 132 22.93 -21.29 -11.84
N LEU A 133 22.18 -20.60 -12.67
CA LEU A 133 21.86 -19.18 -12.53
C LEU A 133 20.52 -19.05 -11.81
N ILE A 134 20.46 -18.18 -10.82
CA ILE A 134 19.27 -17.90 -10.04
C ILE A 134 18.96 -16.42 -10.16
N VAL A 135 17.72 -16.12 -10.49
CA VAL A 135 17.18 -14.76 -10.50
C VAL A 135 16.13 -14.65 -9.42
N LEU A 136 16.24 -13.64 -8.57
CA LEU A 136 15.36 -13.33 -7.47
C LEU A 136 14.57 -12.06 -7.81
N HIS A 137 13.26 -12.14 -7.75
CA HIS A 137 12.39 -11.00 -7.95
C HIS A 137 11.63 -10.74 -6.64
N ASP A 138 11.69 -9.51 -6.11
CA ASP A 138 10.97 -9.13 -4.90
C ASP A 138 9.50 -8.86 -5.23
N VAL A 139 8.63 -9.79 -4.87
CA VAL A 139 7.17 -9.72 -5.08
C VAL A 139 6.41 -9.37 -3.80
N THR A 140 7.09 -8.94 -2.76
CA THR A 140 6.52 -8.67 -1.43
C THR A 140 5.33 -7.72 -1.50
N GLU A 141 5.49 -6.58 -2.17
CA GLU A 141 4.41 -5.60 -2.33
C GLU A 141 3.26 -6.14 -3.18
N GLN A 142 3.56 -6.90 -4.23
CA GLN A 142 2.55 -7.53 -5.09
C GLN A 142 1.75 -8.56 -4.30
N HIS A 143 2.42 -9.42 -3.53
CA HIS A 143 1.80 -10.41 -2.66
C HIS A 143 0.93 -9.77 -1.59
N ARG A 144 1.46 -8.76 -0.87
CA ARG A 144 0.69 -7.99 0.13
C ARG A 144 -0.55 -7.32 -0.46
N ASN A 145 -0.44 -6.80 -1.68
CA ASN A 145 -1.58 -6.19 -2.37
C ASN A 145 -2.63 -7.22 -2.78
N GLU A 146 -2.20 -8.40 -3.22
CA GLU A 146 -3.12 -9.49 -3.57
C GLU A 146 -3.83 -10.05 -2.33
N GLU A 147 -3.11 -10.23 -1.22
CA GLU A 147 -3.71 -10.64 0.06
C GLU A 147 -4.72 -9.61 0.55
N ARG A 148 -4.37 -8.32 0.55
CA ARG A 148 -5.31 -7.24 0.89
C ARG A 148 -6.56 -7.27 0.01
N ARG A 149 -6.41 -7.58 -1.28
CA ARG A 149 -7.53 -7.69 -2.22
C ARG A 149 -8.40 -8.91 -1.91
N LYS A 150 -7.80 -10.07 -1.60
CA LYS A 150 -8.53 -11.28 -1.19
C LYS A 150 -9.30 -11.04 0.11
N GLU A 151 -8.64 -10.43 1.10
CA GLU A 151 -9.26 -10.06 2.38
C GLU A 151 -10.41 -9.06 2.19
N PHE A 152 -10.23 -8.06 1.33
CA PHE A 152 -11.27 -7.10 0.98
C PHE A 152 -12.52 -7.78 0.42
N VAL A 153 -12.38 -8.68 -0.57
CA VAL A 153 -13.51 -9.41 -1.17
C VAL A 153 -14.21 -10.31 -0.13
N ALA A 154 -13.45 -10.99 0.71
CA ALA A 154 -13.98 -11.80 1.79
C ALA A 154 -14.80 -10.96 2.78
N ASN A 155 -14.25 -9.82 3.21
CA ASN A 155 -14.91 -8.92 4.15
C ASN A 155 -16.20 -8.31 3.56
N VAL A 156 -16.19 -7.86 2.29
CA VAL A 156 -17.40 -7.42 1.56
C VAL A 156 -18.48 -8.51 1.59
N SER A 157 -18.09 -9.73 1.25
CA SER A 157 -19.04 -10.87 1.20
C SER A 157 -19.66 -11.13 2.57
N HIS A 158 -18.87 -11.04 3.63
CA HIS A 158 -19.36 -11.23 5.00
C HIS A 158 -20.28 -10.10 5.46
N GLU A 159 -19.88 -8.83 5.22
CA GLU A 159 -20.66 -7.67 5.64
C GLU A 159 -21.99 -7.52 4.86
N LEU A 160 -22.09 -8.06 3.66
CA LEU A 160 -23.36 -8.13 2.90
C LEU A 160 -24.21 -9.35 3.25
N ARG A 161 -23.62 -10.49 3.59
CA ARG A 161 -24.36 -11.73 3.89
C ARG A 161 -25.19 -11.62 5.15
N THR A 162 -24.65 -11.00 6.20
CA THR A 162 -25.32 -10.87 7.50
C THR A 162 -26.64 -10.09 7.41
N PRO A 163 -26.69 -8.83 6.89
CA PRO A 163 -27.93 -8.10 6.73
C PRO A 163 -28.91 -8.81 5.79
N LEU A 164 -28.43 -9.41 4.72
CA LEU A 164 -29.28 -10.17 3.78
C LEU A 164 -29.95 -11.36 4.46
N THR A 165 -29.22 -12.07 5.33
CA THR A 165 -29.80 -13.18 6.12
C THR A 165 -30.87 -12.68 7.09
N ASN A 166 -30.62 -11.54 7.77
CA ASN A 166 -31.62 -10.94 8.67
C ASN A 166 -32.89 -10.53 7.91
N VAL A 167 -32.74 -9.80 6.80
CA VAL A 167 -33.87 -9.40 5.92
C VAL A 167 -34.69 -10.63 5.52
N ARG A 168 -34.00 -11.67 5.06
CA ARG A 168 -34.66 -12.91 4.64
C ARG A 168 -35.41 -13.60 5.80
N THR A 169 -34.74 -13.75 6.95
CA THR A 169 -35.32 -14.42 8.11
C THR A 169 -36.60 -13.72 8.60
N TYR A 170 -36.54 -12.38 8.78
CA TYR A 170 -37.70 -11.61 9.23
C TYR A 170 -38.84 -11.59 8.18
N ALA A 171 -38.48 -11.52 6.89
CA ALA A 171 -39.47 -11.61 5.81
C ALA A 171 -40.15 -13.02 5.76
N GLU A 172 -39.38 -14.11 5.93
CA GLU A 172 -39.92 -15.48 6.01
C GLU A 172 -40.81 -15.64 7.26
N THR A 173 -40.39 -15.12 8.41
CA THR A 173 -41.20 -15.13 9.64
C THR A 173 -42.53 -14.39 9.48
N LEU A 174 -42.52 -13.22 8.84
CA LEU A 174 -43.74 -12.47 8.54
C LEU A 174 -44.65 -13.21 7.58
N ARG A 175 -44.12 -13.86 6.56
CA ARG A 175 -44.88 -14.63 5.59
C ARG A 175 -45.52 -15.87 6.21
N ASP A 176 -44.74 -16.64 7.02
CA ASP A 176 -45.14 -17.92 7.55
C ASP A 176 -46.08 -17.76 8.77
N ALA A 177 -46.21 -16.58 9.31
CA ALA A 177 -47.10 -16.26 10.41
C ALA A 177 -48.58 -16.14 10.02
N GLU A 178 -48.92 -16.13 8.73
CA GLU A 178 -50.31 -16.09 8.19
C GLU A 178 -51.27 -15.08 8.86
N GLY A 179 -50.69 -14.03 9.48
CA GLY A 179 -51.47 -13.01 10.21
C GLY A 179 -51.60 -13.21 11.71
N ASP A 180 -51.10 -14.29 12.27
CA ASP A 180 -51.16 -14.61 13.72
C ASP A 180 -50.15 -13.82 14.58
N ILE A 181 -49.37 -12.90 13.98
CA ILE A 181 -48.47 -12.03 14.70
C ILE A 181 -49.16 -10.71 15.08
N PRO A 182 -49.03 -10.20 16.32
CA PRO A 182 -49.48 -8.87 16.69
C PRO A 182 -48.88 -7.79 15.78
N LEU A 183 -49.69 -6.81 15.38
CA LEU A 183 -49.29 -5.74 14.47
C LEU A 183 -48.04 -4.98 14.94
N SER A 184 -47.86 -4.81 16.25
CA SER A 184 -46.69 -4.20 16.85
C SER A 184 -45.41 -5.00 16.60
N THR A 185 -45.50 -6.35 16.68
CA THR A 185 -44.38 -7.26 16.39
C THR A 185 -44.07 -7.28 14.91
N ALA A 186 -45.10 -7.33 14.05
CA ALA A 186 -44.94 -7.27 12.61
C ALA A 186 -44.25 -5.95 12.15
N ASN A 187 -44.66 -4.81 12.72
CA ASN A 187 -44.01 -3.53 12.47
C ASN A 187 -42.53 -3.54 12.94
N GLY A 188 -42.24 -4.13 14.10
CA GLY A 188 -40.84 -4.28 14.54
C GLY A 188 -39.97 -5.11 13.58
N PHE A 189 -40.53 -6.16 12.99
CA PHE A 189 -39.79 -6.93 11.95
C PHE A 189 -39.61 -6.15 10.66
N LEU A 190 -40.58 -5.37 10.24
CA LEU A 190 -40.44 -4.45 9.08
C LEU A 190 -39.42 -3.37 9.34
N ASP A 191 -39.36 -2.79 10.55
CA ASP A 191 -38.33 -1.80 10.91
C ASP A 191 -36.92 -2.39 10.84
N ILE A 192 -36.74 -3.65 11.26
CA ILE A 192 -35.46 -4.35 11.12
C ILE A 192 -35.11 -4.55 9.64
N ILE A 193 -36.07 -4.98 8.82
CA ILE A 193 -35.85 -5.18 7.37
C ILE A 193 -35.42 -3.86 6.71
N ILE A 194 -36.08 -2.75 7.03
CA ILE A 194 -35.74 -1.43 6.50
C ILE A 194 -34.34 -1.02 6.93
N THR A 195 -34.05 -1.14 8.23
CA THR A 195 -32.73 -0.79 8.80
C THR A 195 -31.58 -1.58 8.15
N GLU A 196 -31.77 -2.89 7.94
CA GLU A 196 -30.73 -3.71 7.31
C GLU A 196 -30.59 -3.40 5.81
N THR A 197 -31.68 -3.02 5.14
CA THR A 197 -31.65 -2.61 3.73
C THR A 197 -30.91 -1.27 3.56
N ASP A 198 -31.16 -0.31 4.45
CA ASP A 198 -30.45 0.99 4.49
C ASP A 198 -28.97 0.77 4.76
N ARG A 199 -28.64 -0.13 5.69
CA ARG A 199 -27.26 -0.53 5.97
C ARG A 199 -26.55 -1.11 4.73
N MET A 200 -27.22 -2.01 4.00
CA MET A 200 -26.68 -2.57 2.75
C MET A 200 -26.43 -1.47 1.71
N THR A 201 -27.36 -0.53 1.59
CA THR A 201 -27.24 0.62 0.67
C THR A 201 -26.00 1.47 1.01
N HIS A 202 -25.76 1.76 2.28
CA HIS A 202 -24.56 2.46 2.73
C HIS A 202 -23.28 1.70 2.43
N ILE A 203 -23.25 0.36 2.69
CA ILE A 203 -22.08 -0.47 2.34
C ILE A 203 -21.76 -0.37 0.84
N VAL A 204 -22.78 -0.52 -0.02
CA VAL A 204 -22.60 -0.43 -1.48
C VAL A 204 -22.09 0.95 -1.90
N GLN A 205 -22.63 2.03 -1.33
CA GLN A 205 -22.18 3.40 -1.62
C GLN A 205 -20.73 3.63 -1.19
N ASP A 206 -20.34 3.12 -0.01
CA ASP A 206 -18.97 3.17 0.49
C ASP A 206 -18.01 2.42 -0.44
N LEU A 207 -18.40 1.21 -0.88
CA LEU A 207 -17.62 0.40 -1.82
C LEU A 207 -17.44 1.08 -3.19
N LEU A 208 -18.51 1.68 -3.73
CA LEU A 208 -18.44 2.44 -4.97
C LEU A 208 -17.53 3.68 -4.83
N THR A 209 -17.58 4.33 -3.68
CA THR A 209 -16.71 5.46 -3.37
C THR A 209 -15.24 5.03 -3.35
N LEU A 210 -14.91 3.95 -2.60
CA LEU A 210 -13.56 3.38 -2.57
C LEU A 210 -13.09 2.94 -3.95
N SER A 211 -13.93 2.22 -4.70
CA SER A 211 -13.57 1.76 -6.05
C SER A 211 -13.23 2.91 -7.01
N ARG A 212 -13.95 4.04 -6.92
CA ARG A 212 -13.65 5.24 -7.72
C ARG A 212 -12.37 5.93 -7.25
N LEU A 213 -12.16 5.96 -5.93
CA LEU A 213 -10.93 6.48 -5.35
C LEU A 213 -9.72 5.61 -5.75
N ASP A 214 -9.77 4.29 -5.68
CA ASP A 214 -8.67 3.39 -6.03
C ASP A 214 -8.22 3.47 -7.49
N ARG A 215 -9.16 3.66 -8.42
CA ARG A 215 -8.83 3.77 -9.86
C ARG A 215 -8.21 5.10 -10.27
N GLY A 216 -8.19 6.09 -9.40
CA GLY A 216 -7.80 7.44 -9.80
C GLY A 216 -8.89 8.20 -10.58
N ASP A 217 -10.00 7.55 -10.91
CA ASP A 217 -11.09 8.09 -11.74
C ASP A 217 -11.95 9.14 -11.01
N ALA A 218 -11.79 9.30 -9.71
CA ALA A 218 -12.48 10.35 -8.97
C ALA A 218 -11.73 11.67 -9.15
N GLU A 219 -12.02 12.37 -10.24
CA GLU A 219 -11.64 13.78 -10.35
C GLU A 219 -12.29 14.55 -9.20
N LEU A 220 -11.43 15.17 -8.36
CA LEU A 220 -11.90 16.07 -7.30
C LEU A 220 -12.44 17.33 -7.95
N VAL A 221 -13.67 17.71 -7.62
CA VAL A 221 -14.24 19.00 -8.04
C VAL A 221 -13.70 20.08 -7.09
N LEU A 222 -12.49 20.54 -7.40
CA LEU A 222 -11.80 21.53 -6.56
C LEU A 222 -12.46 22.89 -6.69
N SER A 223 -12.85 23.47 -5.56
CA SER A 223 -13.38 24.84 -5.47
C SER A 223 -12.83 25.54 -4.24
N ARG A 224 -12.87 26.87 -4.26
CA ARG A 224 -12.56 27.66 -3.06
C ARG A 224 -13.82 27.82 -2.22
N PHE A 225 -13.72 27.48 -0.93
CA PHE A 225 -14.86 27.63 -0.02
C PHE A 225 -14.40 27.95 1.42
N PRO A 226 -15.27 28.58 2.21
CA PRO A 226 -14.99 28.85 3.64
C PRO A 226 -14.98 27.54 4.44
N PHE A 227 -13.84 27.16 5.00
CA PHE A 227 -13.71 25.92 5.78
C PHE A 227 -14.61 25.90 7.00
N ALA A 228 -14.74 27.06 7.70
CA ALA A 228 -15.65 27.22 8.84
C ALA A 228 -17.13 26.93 8.50
N GLU A 229 -17.58 27.29 7.29
CA GLU A 229 -18.96 27.01 6.87
C GLU A 229 -19.21 25.51 6.65
N ALA A 230 -18.25 24.80 6.05
CA ALA A 230 -18.34 23.35 5.88
C ALA A 230 -18.43 22.66 7.25
N ILE A 231 -17.59 23.04 8.20
CA ILE A 231 -17.65 22.49 9.56
C ILE A 231 -19.01 22.78 10.22
N ARG A 232 -19.48 24.03 10.18
CA ARG A 232 -20.80 24.38 10.77
C ARG A 232 -21.95 23.62 10.09
N SER A 233 -21.86 23.38 8.78
CA SER A 233 -22.86 22.59 8.02
C SER A 233 -22.93 21.15 8.57
N VAL A 234 -21.78 20.51 8.73
CA VAL A 234 -21.68 19.14 9.24
C VAL A 234 -22.13 19.04 10.69
N VAL A 235 -21.72 19.97 11.56
CA VAL A 235 -22.16 20.01 12.95
C VAL A 235 -23.68 20.15 13.05
N ARG A 236 -24.27 21.03 12.26
CA ARG A 236 -25.75 21.21 12.25
C ARG A 236 -26.48 19.96 11.77
N SER A 237 -26.00 19.30 10.72
CA SER A 237 -26.64 18.08 10.21
C SER A 237 -26.52 16.90 11.20
N SER A 238 -25.49 16.88 12.04
CA SER A 238 -25.26 15.84 13.04
C SER A 238 -25.96 16.12 14.39
N ALA A 239 -26.43 17.35 14.62
CA ALA A 239 -27.00 17.78 15.91
C ALA A 239 -28.20 16.94 16.35
N LEU A 240 -29.09 16.59 15.42
CA LEU A 240 -30.26 15.78 15.73
C LEU A 240 -29.87 14.37 16.20
N ASN A 241 -28.92 13.75 15.53
CA ASN A 241 -28.43 12.41 15.90
C ASN A 241 -27.72 12.42 17.27
N ALA A 242 -26.93 13.46 17.55
CA ALA A 242 -26.33 13.64 18.86
C ALA A 242 -27.40 13.84 19.96
N GLN A 243 -28.41 14.68 19.69
CA GLN A 243 -29.51 14.94 20.62
C GLN A 243 -30.35 13.70 20.92
N GLN A 244 -30.62 12.85 19.92
CA GLN A 244 -31.36 11.60 20.12
C GLN A 244 -30.68 10.63 21.10
N ARG A 245 -29.33 10.72 21.20
CA ARG A 245 -28.54 9.96 22.19
C ARG A 245 -28.23 10.75 23.46
N GLY A 246 -28.79 11.96 23.59
CA GLY A 246 -28.55 12.81 24.74
C GLY A 246 -27.14 13.39 24.81
N HIS A 247 -26.35 13.36 23.74
CA HIS A 247 -24.98 13.91 23.73
C HIS A 247 -24.97 15.43 23.73
N GLU A 248 -24.02 15.99 24.45
CA GLU A 248 -23.68 17.41 24.37
C GLU A 248 -22.68 17.62 23.23
N LEU A 249 -23.21 18.04 22.05
CA LEU A 249 -22.37 18.37 20.88
C LEU A 249 -22.05 19.87 20.90
N THR A 250 -20.78 20.20 21.11
CA THR A 250 -20.27 21.56 21.10
C THR A 250 -19.37 21.83 19.92
N CYS A 251 -19.47 23.05 19.38
CA CYS A 251 -18.55 23.54 18.37
C CYS A 251 -17.83 24.76 18.93
N ALA A 252 -16.50 24.69 19.02
CA ALA A 252 -15.71 25.82 19.47
C ALA A 252 -15.86 27.02 18.53
N ASP A 253 -15.49 28.20 18.97
CA ASP A 253 -15.42 29.34 18.07
C ASP A 253 -14.36 29.06 16.98
N LEU A 254 -14.81 29.02 15.74
CA LEU A 254 -13.96 28.72 14.59
C LEU A 254 -13.13 29.94 14.13
N GLY A 255 -13.32 31.10 14.76
CA GLY A 255 -12.59 32.31 14.43
C GLY A 255 -12.63 32.68 12.95
N HIS A 256 -11.54 33.27 12.45
CA HIS A 256 -11.34 33.57 11.02
C HIS A 256 -10.51 32.49 10.34
N LEU A 257 -11.14 31.34 9.99
CA LEU A 257 -10.48 30.33 9.18
C LEU A 257 -10.39 30.79 7.72
N PRO A 258 -9.28 30.53 7.02
CA PRO A 258 -9.13 30.93 5.63
C PRO A 258 -10.04 30.13 4.69
N LEU A 259 -10.16 30.60 3.44
CA LEU A 259 -10.71 29.81 2.36
C LEU A 259 -9.71 28.70 2.02
N ILE A 260 -10.21 27.48 1.84
CA ILE A 260 -9.40 26.36 1.35
C ILE A 260 -9.78 25.99 -0.06
N VAL A 261 -8.86 25.34 -0.77
CA VAL A 261 -9.11 24.74 -2.09
C VAL A 261 -9.32 23.24 -1.92
N GLY A 262 -10.48 22.74 -2.30
CA GLY A 262 -10.80 21.32 -2.17
C GLY A 262 -12.16 20.97 -2.74
N ASP A 263 -12.48 19.70 -2.75
CA ASP A 263 -13.84 19.20 -3.02
C ASP A 263 -14.65 19.27 -1.71
N ARG A 264 -15.49 20.31 -1.63
CA ARG A 264 -16.30 20.57 -0.43
C ARG A 264 -17.14 19.37 -0.03
N SER A 265 -17.77 18.71 -0.99
CA SER A 265 -18.69 17.60 -0.70
C SER A 265 -17.93 16.38 -0.12
N ARG A 266 -16.76 16.11 -0.66
CA ARG A 266 -15.88 15.02 -0.16
C ARG A 266 -15.30 15.34 1.22
N LEU A 267 -14.91 16.58 1.46
CA LEU A 267 -14.42 16.99 2.78
C LEU A 267 -15.54 17.01 3.83
N GLU A 268 -16.75 17.44 3.47
CA GLU A 268 -17.91 17.29 4.36
C GLU A 268 -18.20 15.82 4.67
N GLN A 269 -18.03 14.89 3.70
CA GLN A 269 -18.14 13.45 3.94
C GLN A 269 -17.09 12.95 4.95
N VAL A 270 -15.83 13.43 4.88
CA VAL A 270 -14.79 13.12 5.87
C VAL A 270 -15.22 13.56 7.26
N MET A 271 -15.66 14.81 7.40
CA MET A 271 -16.11 15.38 8.66
C MET A 271 -17.29 14.60 9.25
N MET A 272 -18.26 14.22 8.41
CA MET A 272 -19.40 13.38 8.78
C MET A 272 -18.96 12.00 9.29
N ASN A 273 -17.99 11.37 8.64
CA ASN A 273 -17.46 10.07 9.06
C ASN A 273 -16.77 10.15 10.42
N ILE A 274 -15.99 11.21 10.65
CA ILE A 274 -15.32 11.41 11.96
C ILE A 274 -16.36 11.70 13.05
N LEU A 275 -17.25 12.67 12.83
CA LEU A 275 -18.26 13.08 13.80
C LEU A 275 -19.29 11.97 14.07
N GLY A 276 -19.67 11.22 13.03
CA GLY A 276 -20.54 10.04 13.15
C GLY A 276 -19.94 8.95 14.01
N ASN A 277 -18.62 8.73 13.92
CA ASN A 277 -17.94 7.81 14.83
C ASN A 277 -17.91 8.32 16.27
N ALA A 278 -17.64 9.59 16.49
CA ALA A 278 -17.72 10.18 17.83
C ALA A 278 -19.11 9.98 18.47
N ILE A 279 -20.20 10.31 17.73
CA ILE A 279 -21.59 10.10 18.19
C ILE A 279 -21.88 8.62 18.48
N LYS A 280 -21.32 7.74 17.69
CA LYS A 280 -21.57 6.30 17.79
C LYS A 280 -20.86 5.64 18.97
N TYR A 281 -19.62 6.05 19.26
CA TYR A 281 -18.77 5.39 20.25
C TYR A 281 -18.72 6.12 21.60
N THR A 282 -19.40 7.24 21.71
CA THR A 282 -19.66 7.91 22.98
C THR A 282 -20.90 7.29 23.64
N PRO A 283 -20.86 6.94 24.95
CA PRO A 283 -22.02 6.50 25.69
C PRO A 283 -23.09 7.61 25.75
N ASP A 284 -24.38 7.20 25.83
CA ASP A 284 -25.48 8.15 25.89
C ASP A 284 -25.29 9.19 27.01
N GLY A 285 -25.51 10.46 26.70
CA GLY A 285 -25.27 11.57 27.61
C GLY A 285 -23.83 12.07 27.65
N GLY A 286 -22.92 11.53 26.84
CA GLY A 286 -21.53 11.99 26.78
C GLY A 286 -21.32 13.28 25.99
N HIS A 287 -20.07 13.72 25.89
CA HIS A 287 -19.68 15.02 25.34
C HIS A 287 -18.86 14.86 24.08
N ILE A 288 -19.17 15.65 23.06
CA ILE A 288 -18.46 15.69 21.79
C ILE A 288 -18.11 17.15 21.48
N ARG A 289 -16.86 17.41 21.16
CA ARG A 289 -16.38 18.76 20.84
C ARG A 289 -15.73 18.79 19.48
N VAL A 290 -16.16 19.73 18.64
CA VAL A 290 -15.54 20.04 17.36
C VAL A 290 -14.77 21.34 17.50
N SER A 291 -13.50 21.33 17.10
CA SER A 291 -12.62 22.50 17.07
C SER A 291 -11.87 22.56 15.76
N ALA A 292 -11.44 23.73 15.36
CA ALA A 292 -10.62 23.92 14.17
C ALA A 292 -9.74 25.17 14.34
N GLY A 293 -8.65 25.20 13.58
CA GLY A 293 -7.68 26.30 13.63
C GLY A 293 -6.75 26.29 12.44
N CYS A 294 -5.85 27.29 12.40
CA CYS A 294 -4.73 27.32 11.50
C CYS A 294 -3.56 26.56 12.14
N GLY A 295 -2.87 25.76 11.35
CA GLY A 295 -1.64 25.10 11.74
C GLY A 295 -0.42 25.83 11.19
N GLU A 296 0.74 25.24 11.37
CA GLU A 296 1.98 25.66 10.73
C GLU A 296 1.95 25.37 9.22
N ASP A 297 2.88 25.93 8.43
CA ASP A 297 3.06 25.64 6.99
C ASP A 297 1.81 25.83 6.13
N ASP A 298 1.08 26.95 6.31
CA ASP A 298 -0.14 27.23 5.54
C ASP A 298 -1.17 26.09 5.56
N THR A 299 -1.40 25.49 6.70
CA THR A 299 -2.40 24.44 6.89
C THR A 299 -3.58 24.91 7.74
N VAL A 300 -4.71 24.22 7.59
CA VAL A 300 -5.86 24.26 8.51
C VAL A 300 -6.09 22.88 9.08
N TRP A 301 -6.59 22.82 10.28
CA TRP A 301 -6.96 21.56 10.91
C TRP A 301 -8.38 21.64 11.48
N MET A 302 -9.02 20.48 11.57
CA MET A 302 -10.25 20.22 12.31
C MET A 302 -10.05 19.02 13.21
N GLU A 303 -10.52 19.12 14.44
CA GLU A 303 -10.53 18.04 15.41
C GLU A 303 -11.93 17.74 15.89
N VAL A 304 -12.19 16.48 16.11
CA VAL A 304 -13.34 15.98 16.85
C VAL A 304 -12.83 15.21 18.05
N TRP A 305 -13.13 15.70 19.23
CA TRP A 305 -12.89 15.04 20.50
C TRP A 305 -14.19 14.46 21.03
N ASP A 306 -14.12 13.27 21.60
CA ASP A 306 -15.21 12.63 22.34
C ASP A 306 -14.69 12.05 23.66
N ASP A 307 -15.56 11.97 24.67
CA ASP A 307 -15.30 11.30 25.94
C ASP A 307 -15.76 9.83 25.94
N GLY A 308 -15.75 9.19 24.76
CA GLY A 308 -16.19 7.84 24.52
C GLY A 308 -15.28 6.76 25.08
N ILE A 309 -15.49 5.53 24.60
CA ILE A 309 -14.80 4.33 25.08
C ILE A 309 -13.29 4.31 24.75
N GLY A 310 -12.82 5.24 23.92
CA GLY A 310 -11.43 5.30 23.49
C GLY A 310 -11.02 4.17 22.53
N ILE A 311 -9.76 4.18 22.12
CA ILE A 311 -9.16 3.20 21.22
C ILE A 311 -7.98 2.55 21.92
N PRO A 312 -7.96 1.19 22.06
CA PRO A 312 -6.82 0.45 22.62
C PRO A 312 -5.53 0.73 21.83
N GLU A 313 -4.38 0.79 22.51
CA GLU A 313 -3.09 1.13 21.90
C GLU A 313 -2.75 0.27 20.69
N LYS A 314 -2.97 -1.04 20.80
CA LYS A 314 -2.72 -2.02 19.72
C LYS A 314 -3.53 -1.81 18.45
N ASP A 315 -4.64 -1.05 18.55
CA ASP A 315 -5.61 -0.87 17.46
C ASP A 315 -5.45 0.50 16.78
N LYS A 316 -4.72 1.45 17.40
CA LYS A 316 -4.57 2.84 16.94
C LYS A 316 -4.04 2.98 15.52
N GLU A 317 -3.09 2.15 15.12
CA GLU A 317 -2.53 2.19 13.76
C GLU A 317 -3.49 1.65 12.72
N ARG A 318 -4.40 0.76 13.13
CA ARG A 318 -5.28 -0.01 12.25
C ARG A 318 -6.67 0.57 12.06
N ILE A 319 -7.09 1.55 12.82
CA ILE A 319 -8.46 2.12 12.73
C ILE A 319 -8.78 2.74 11.37
N PHE A 320 -7.76 3.08 10.58
CA PHE A 320 -7.90 3.59 9.23
C PHE A 320 -7.83 2.49 8.15
N ASP A 321 -7.64 1.22 8.55
CA ASP A 321 -7.67 0.09 7.63
C ASP A 321 -9.10 -0.23 7.20
N ARG A 322 -9.26 -0.75 5.99
CA ARG A 322 -10.58 -1.10 5.44
C ARG A 322 -11.19 -2.25 6.23
N PHE A 323 -12.48 -2.14 6.60
CA PHE A 323 -13.24 -3.10 7.40
C PHE A 323 -12.69 -3.36 8.81
N TYR A 324 -11.69 -2.58 9.25
CA TYR A 324 -11.16 -2.74 10.58
C TYR A 324 -12.15 -2.23 11.64
N ARG A 325 -12.26 -2.99 12.72
CA ARG A 325 -13.15 -2.69 13.86
C ARG A 325 -12.52 -3.23 15.12
N VAL A 326 -12.40 -2.39 16.15
CA VAL A 326 -11.81 -2.75 17.45
C VAL A 326 -12.59 -3.86 18.13
N ASP A 327 -13.93 -3.82 18.07
CA ASP A 327 -14.82 -4.85 18.61
C ASP A 327 -15.89 -5.24 17.58
N LYS A 328 -15.74 -6.43 17.00
CA LYS A 328 -16.64 -6.95 15.96
C LYS A 328 -18.04 -7.24 16.48
N ALA A 329 -18.21 -7.60 17.77
CA ALA A 329 -19.51 -7.96 18.34
C ALA A 329 -20.37 -6.70 18.65
N ARG A 330 -19.82 -5.76 19.42
CA ARG A 330 -20.50 -4.52 19.82
C ARG A 330 -20.78 -3.59 18.65
N SER A 331 -19.88 -3.59 17.65
CA SER A 331 -20.04 -2.76 16.44
C SER A 331 -21.09 -3.28 15.46
N ARG A 332 -21.56 -4.53 15.55
CA ARG A 332 -22.67 -5.05 14.72
C ARG A 332 -24.00 -4.42 15.15
N GLU A 333 -24.24 -4.29 16.43
CA GLU A 333 -25.43 -3.62 16.96
C GLU A 333 -25.52 -2.14 16.59
N SER A 334 -24.38 -1.47 16.44
CA SER A 334 -24.32 -0.05 16.10
C SER A 334 -24.12 0.24 14.58
N GLY A 335 -24.23 -0.78 13.70
CA GLY A 335 -24.37 -0.58 12.25
C GLY A 335 -23.13 -0.08 11.48
N GLY A 336 -21.91 -0.13 12.03
CA GLY A 336 -20.72 0.38 11.35
C GLY A 336 -20.15 -0.59 10.30
N THR A 337 -19.79 -0.07 9.14
CA THR A 337 -19.19 -0.82 8.03
C THR A 337 -17.69 -1.06 8.19
N GLY A 338 -17.00 -0.25 9.00
CA GLY A 338 -15.54 -0.22 9.07
C GLY A 338 -14.87 0.42 7.84
N LEU A 339 -15.65 1.07 6.97
CA LEU A 339 -15.15 1.74 5.78
C LEU A 339 -15.03 3.26 5.94
N GLY A 340 -15.78 3.87 6.85
CA GLY A 340 -15.87 5.32 6.96
C GLY A 340 -14.54 6.03 7.21
N LEU A 341 -13.70 5.52 8.13
CA LEU A 341 -12.39 6.13 8.41
C LEU A 341 -11.37 5.85 7.30
N SER A 342 -11.43 4.70 6.63
CA SER A 342 -10.56 4.42 5.48
C SER A 342 -10.92 5.30 4.27
N ILE A 343 -12.20 5.56 4.03
CA ILE A 343 -12.67 6.53 3.04
C ILE A 343 -12.21 7.95 3.40
N ALA A 344 -12.35 8.32 4.68
CA ALA A 344 -11.90 9.61 5.17
C ALA A 344 -10.39 9.82 4.94
N ARG A 345 -9.56 8.81 5.24
CA ARG A 345 -8.11 8.83 4.99
C ARG A 345 -7.79 9.02 3.52
N GLU A 346 -8.42 8.26 2.65
CA GLU A 346 -8.18 8.32 1.20
C GLU A 346 -8.56 9.70 0.63
N ILE A 347 -9.73 10.26 1.03
CA ILE A 347 -10.14 11.59 0.60
C ILE A 347 -9.16 12.66 1.08
N VAL A 348 -8.74 12.61 2.34
CA VAL A 348 -7.80 13.58 2.92
C VAL A 348 -6.44 13.51 2.24
N GLN A 349 -5.91 12.31 1.98
CA GLN A 349 -4.64 12.11 1.27
C GLN A 349 -4.69 12.68 -0.15
N ARG A 350 -5.81 12.52 -0.87
CA ARG A 350 -5.99 13.12 -2.19
C ARG A 350 -6.08 14.65 -2.18
N HIS A 351 -6.41 15.23 -1.03
CA HIS A 351 -6.32 16.67 -0.80
C HIS A 351 -4.96 17.08 -0.25
N HIS A 352 -3.94 16.20 -0.31
CA HIS A 352 -2.59 16.42 0.23
C HIS A 352 -2.57 16.73 1.73
N GLY A 353 -3.60 16.25 2.46
CA GLY A 353 -3.75 16.39 3.89
C GLY A 353 -3.36 15.12 4.66
N VAL A 354 -3.52 15.20 5.97
CA VAL A 354 -3.26 14.10 6.91
C VAL A 354 -4.45 13.96 7.85
N ILE A 355 -4.86 12.71 8.11
CA ILE A 355 -5.81 12.36 9.17
C ILE A 355 -5.12 11.42 10.15
N ALA A 356 -5.20 11.71 11.44
CA ALA A 356 -4.54 10.96 12.49
C ALA A 356 -5.29 11.06 13.81
N LEU A 357 -4.95 10.16 14.74
CA LEU A 357 -5.29 10.34 16.15
C LEU A 357 -4.43 11.45 16.74
N ALA A 358 -5.06 12.38 17.43
CA ALA A 358 -4.36 13.45 18.16
C ALA A 358 -4.26 13.11 19.65
N PRO A 359 -3.19 13.54 20.34
CA PRO A 359 -3.10 13.43 21.78
C PRO A 359 -4.25 14.18 22.47
N HIS A 360 -4.81 13.61 23.52
CA HIS A 360 -5.83 14.26 24.36
C HIS A 360 -5.62 13.89 25.83
N GLU A 361 -6.14 14.70 26.71
CA GLU A 361 -6.17 14.42 28.14
C GLU A 361 -7.50 13.75 28.50
N GLY A 362 -7.44 12.72 29.32
CA GLY A 362 -8.61 12.00 29.79
C GLY A 362 -9.09 10.86 28.91
N PRO A 363 -10.30 10.32 29.18
CA PRO A 363 -10.89 9.24 28.38
C PRO A 363 -11.36 9.75 27.03
N GLY A 364 -11.54 8.81 26.07
CA GLY A 364 -12.13 9.09 24.78
C GLY A 364 -11.16 9.04 23.61
N THR A 365 -11.52 9.75 22.54
CA THR A 365 -10.74 9.77 21.29
C THR A 365 -10.68 11.19 20.74
N THR A 366 -9.55 11.53 20.10
CA THR A 366 -9.44 12.73 19.27
C THR A 366 -8.94 12.36 17.90
N ILE A 367 -9.72 12.68 16.87
CA ILE A 367 -9.30 12.54 15.48
C ILE A 367 -9.09 13.94 14.89
N ARG A 368 -7.89 14.16 14.34
CA ARG A 368 -7.50 15.41 13.66
C ARG A 368 -7.35 15.17 12.17
N MET A 369 -7.97 16.05 11.40
CA MET A 369 -7.75 16.20 9.96
C MET A 369 -7.01 17.50 9.71
N THR A 370 -5.90 17.46 8.96
CA THR A 370 -5.10 18.63 8.57
C THR A 370 -5.09 18.73 7.04
N LEU A 371 -5.32 19.91 6.50
CA LEU A 371 -5.38 20.18 5.07
C LEU A 371 -4.52 21.41 4.71
N PRO A 372 -3.87 21.44 3.54
CA PRO A 372 -3.22 22.64 3.04
C PRO A 372 -4.27 23.71 2.66
N ILE A 373 -4.00 24.97 2.93
CA ILE A 373 -4.89 26.10 2.57
C ILE A 373 -4.97 26.26 1.05
N ALA A 374 -3.82 26.17 0.35
CA ALA A 374 -3.74 26.10 -1.09
C ALA A 374 -3.24 24.72 -1.48
N GLN A 375 -3.91 24.05 -2.40
CA GLN A 375 -3.32 22.83 -2.98
C GLN A 375 -2.08 23.24 -3.74
N GLY A 376 -0.90 22.87 -3.21
CA GLY A 376 0.38 23.27 -3.74
C GLY A 376 0.51 22.82 -5.20
N ARG A 377 0.89 23.74 -6.07
CA ARG A 377 1.61 23.38 -7.27
C ARG A 377 2.77 22.52 -6.82
N SER A 378 2.82 21.28 -7.32
CA SER A 378 4.02 20.44 -7.24
C SER A 378 5.24 21.34 -7.45
N ARG A 379 6.15 21.39 -6.49
CA ARG A 379 7.49 21.93 -6.74
C ARG A 379 8.05 21.12 -7.90
N GLN A 380 7.88 21.63 -9.12
CA GLN A 380 8.76 21.28 -10.20
C GLN A 380 10.15 21.72 -9.71
N THR A 381 10.95 20.78 -9.33
CA THR A 381 12.40 20.92 -9.19
C THR A 381 12.93 21.45 -10.52
N GLU A 382 13.12 22.76 -10.57
CA GLU A 382 14.11 23.35 -11.46
C GLU A 382 15.50 22.98 -10.89
N GLY A 383 16.30 22.30 -11.72
CA GLY A 383 17.68 21.96 -11.42
C GLY A 383 18.16 20.84 -12.30
#